data_b19eb4c89f8a7533d80c96c4172bbe31
#
_entry.id   b19eb4c89f8a7533d80c96c4172bbe31
#
_cell.length_a   1.000
_cell.length_b   1.000
_cell.length_c   1.000
_cell.angle_alpha   90.00
_cell.angle_beta   90.00
_cell.angle_gamma   90.00
#
_symmetry.space_group_name_H-M   'P 1'
#
loop_
_entity.id
_entity.type
_entity.pdbx_description
1 polymer ?
#
loop_
_entity_poly.entity_id
_entity_poly.type
_entity_poly.pdbx_seq_one_letter_code
_entity_poly.pdbx_strand_id
1 'polypeptide(L)'
;MSKMPSVLIVDDEDGFRSILVRRLQIRDIQVFGVSCGEDALEFLQNQNVDVVLLDIKMPGMSGVEVLRQMREQGCKAEVIVLSGHVLLDTAVEIMDFGVNDYLLKPCDTEELMDRITLAHERKTEREGKKVNGKK
;
A
#
# COMPACT_ATOMS: atom_id res chain seq x y z
N MET A 1 -20.96 -6.03 9.17
CA MET A 1 -20.61 -6.60 7.87
C MET A 1 -19.22 -6.14 7.45
N SER A 2 -18.35 -7.07 7.16
CA SER A 2 -17.00 -6.68 6.78
C SER A 2 -16.99 -6.26 5.31
N LYS A 3 -16.31 -5.17 5.06
CA LYS A 3 -16.17 -4.60 3.74
C LYS A 3 -14.80 -4.98 3.20
N MET A 4 -14.74 -5.38 1.95
CA MET A 4 -13.45 -5.66 1.34
C MET A 4 -12.63 -4.38 1.26
N PRO A 5 -11.32 -4.45 1.46
CA PRO A 5 -10.48 -3.26 1.41
C PRO A 5 -10.36 -2.70 0.00
N SER A 6 -10.09 -1.41 -0.07
CA SER A 6 -9.70 -0.78 -1.33
C SER A 6 -8.17 -0.68 -1.34
N VAL A 7 -7.57 -0.92 -2.51
CA VAL A 7 -6.12 -1.05 -2.65
C VAL A 7 -5.63 -0.22 -3.83
N LEU A 8 -4.57 0.53 -3.58
CA LEU A 8 -3.84 1.24 -4.64
C LEU A 8 -2.51 0.53 -4.85
N ILE A 9 -2.22 0.17 -6.09
CA ILE A 9 -0.93 -0.44 -6.46
C ILE A 9 -0.08 0.61 -7.14
N VAL A 10 1.11 0.87 -6.60
CA VAL A 10 2.06 1.84 -7.14
C VAL A 10 3.28 1.08 -7.61
N ASP A 11 3.42 0.92 -8.92
CA ASP A 11 4.48 0.10 -9.50
C ASP A 11 4.70 0.51 -10.95
N ASP A 12 5.94 0.76 -11.33
CA ASP A 12 6.26 1.20 -12.68
C ASP A 12 6.29 0.07 -13.72
N GLU A 13 6.29 -1.18 -13.28
CA GLU A 13 6.26 -2.32 -14.19
C GLU A 13 4.82 -2.59 -14.64
N ASP A 14 4.52 -2.20 -15.89
CA ASP A 14 3.15 -2.27 -16.40
C ASP A 14 2.59 -3.70 -16.38
N GLY A 15 3.40 -4.67 -16.79
CA GLY A 15 2.95 -6.07 -16.83
C GLY A 15 2.62 -6.60 -15.46
N PHE A 16 3.51 -6.38 -14.50
CA PHE A 16 3.31 -6.84 -13.13
C PHE A 16 2.08 -6.16 -12.53
N ARG A 17 1.99 -4.85 -12.69
CA ARG A 17 0.87 -4.07 -12.14
C ARG A 17 -0.48 -4.55 -12.70
N SER A 18 -0.55 -4.74 -14.02
CA SER A 18 -1.79 -5.17 -14.68
C SER A 18 -2.25 -6.54 -14.19
N ILE A 19 -1.31 -7.47 -14.07
CA ILE A 19 -1.64 -8.82 -13.60
C ILE A 19 -2.14 -8.76 -12.15
N LEU A 20 -1.48 -7.98 -11.33
CA LEU A 20 -1.84 -7.89 -9.91
C LEU A 20 -3.22 -7.23 -9.74
N VAL A 21 -3.48 -6.17 -10.49
CA VAL A 21 -4.80 -5.53 -10.47
C VAL A 21 -5.89 -6.56 -10.80
N ARG A 22 -5.68 -7.34 -11.85
CA ARG A 22 -6.66 -8.33 -12.27
C ARG A 22 -6.86 -9.41 -11.21
N ARG A 23 -5.78 -9.89 -10.61
CA ARG A 23 -5.87 -10.94 -9.59
C ARG A 23 -6.63 -10.47 -8.35
N LEU A 24 -6.43 -9.23 -7.95
CA LEU A 24 -7.13 -8.70 -6.79
C LEU A 24 -8.58 -8.37 -7.12
N GLN A 25 -8.86 -7.91 -8.34
CA GLN A 25 -10.25 -7.65 -8.74
C GLN A 25 -11.11 -8.91 -8.71
N ILE A 26 -10.53 -10.05 -9.07
CA ILE A 26 -11.26 -11.33 -9.03
C ILE A 26 -11.70 -11.65 -7.60
N ARG A 27 -11.00 -11.12 -6.62
CA ARG A 27 -11.32 -11.35 -5.20
C ARG A 27 -12.19 -10.25 -4.61
N ASP A 28 -12.88 -9.51 -5.46
CA ASP A 28 -13.84 -8.45 -5.07
C ASP A 28 -13.20 -7.29 -4.33
N ILE A 29 -11.90 -7.10 -4.51
CA ILE A 29 -11.19 -5.94 -3.96
C ILE A 29 -11.31 -4.81 -4.96
N GLN A 30 -11.61 -3.61 -4.46
CA GLN A 30 -11.59 -2.41 -5.29
C GLN A 30 -10.14 -2.00 -5.48
N VAL A 31 -9.61 -2.15 -6.69
CA VAL A 31 -8.18 -1.99 -6.96
C VAL A 31 -7.95 -0.88 -7.97
N PHE A 32 -6.96 -0.06 -7.68
CA PHE A 32 -6.50 0.99 -8.60
C PHE A 32 -5.00 0.79 -8.81
N GLY A 33 -4.50 1.13 -9.99
CA GLY A 33 -3.08 1.02 -10.28
C GLY A 33 -2.55 2.31 -10.86
N VAL A 34 -1.37 2.73 -10.40
CA VAL A 34 -0.66 3.88 -10.96
C VAL A 34 0.79 3.48 -11.20
N SER A 35 1.46 4.18 -12.12
CA SER A 35 2.78 3.78 -12.58
C SER A 35 3.92 4.62 -12.01
N CYS A 36 3.63 5.66 -11.25
CA CYS A 36 4.67 6.52 -10.71
C CYS A 36 4.21 7.18 -9.41
N GLY A 37 5.19 7.75 -8.69
CA GLY A 37 4.92 8.35 -7.40
C GLY A 37 4.03 9.58 -7.47
N GLU A 38 4.23 10.40 -8.50
CA GLU A 38 3.43 11.61 -8.66
C GLU A 38 1.95 11.27 -8.82
N ASP A 39 1.66 10.25 -9.64
CA ASP A 39 0.29 9.81 -9.85
C ASP A 39 -0.30 9.22 -8.56
N ALA A 40 0.52 8.52 -7.80
CA ALA A 40 0.09 7.96 -6.52
C ALA A 40 -0.33 9.06 -5.56
N LEU A 41 0.49 10.10 -5.44
CA LEU A 41 0.21 11.18 -4.50
C LEU A 41 -1.04 11.95 -4.92
N GLU A 42 -1.20 12.21 -6.21
CA GLU A 42 -2.39 12.86 -6.72
C GLU A 42 -3.64 12.02 -6.45
N PHE A 43 -3.55 10.73 -6.71
CA PHE A 43 -4.66 9.82 -6.44
C PHE A 43 -5.09 9.86 -4.98
N LEU A 44 -4.11 9.82 -4.07
CA LEU A 44 -4.39 9.77 -2.65
C LEU A 44 -4.92 11.07 -2.09
N GLN A 45 -4.69 12.19 -2.77
CA GLN A 45 -5.31 13.47 -2.39
C GLN A 45 -6.79 13.51 -2.75
N ASN A 46 -7.19 12.77 -3.76
CA ASN A 46 -8.54 12.82 -4.29
C ASN A 46 -9.41 11.66 -3.88
N GLN A 47 -8.81 10.57 -3.42
CA GLN A 47 -9.56 9.37 -3.09
C GLN A 47 -8.87 8.61 -1.97
N ASN A 48 -9.67 8.11 -1.02
CA ASN A 48 -9.16 7.30 0.07
C ASN A 48 -9.04 5.84 -0.35
N VAL A 49 -7.96 5.20 0.08
CA VAL A 49 -7.84 3.75 -0.03
C VAL A 49 -7.42 3.21 1.34
N ASP A 50 -7.68 1.94 1.55
CA ASP A 50 -7.33 1.30 2.82
C ASP A 50 -5.88 0.86 2.85
N VAL A 51 -5.37 0.35 1.73
CA VAL A 51 -4.03 -0.24 1.66
C VAL A 51 -3.34 0.23 0.38
N VAL A 52 -2.07 0.58 0.49
CA VAL A 52 -1.22 0.91 -0.66
C VAL A 52 -0.14 -0.16 -0.78
N LEU A 53 -0.06 -0.79 -1.95
CA LEU A 53 1.03 -1.68 -2.30
C LEU A 53 2.06 -0.85 -3.05
N LEU A 54 3.24 -0.69 -2.50
CA LEU A 54 4.20 0.31 -2.96
C LEU A 54 5.51 -0.34 -3.34
N ASP A 55 5.92 -0.14 -4.59
CA ASP A 55 7.26 -0.51 -5.03
C ASP A 55 8.24 0.59 -4.61
N ILE A 56 9.36 0.20 -4.07
CA ILE A 56 10.38 1.15 -3.60
C ILE A 56 11.25 1.64 -4.75
N LYS A 57 11.65 0.74 -5.64
CA LYS A 57 12.55 1.11 -6.74
C LYS A 57 11.78 1.48 -7.98
N MET A 58 11.59 2.78 -8.17
CA MET A 58 10.94 3.31 -9.36
C MET A 58 11.81 4.43 -9.92
N PRO A 59 11.83 4.59 -11.27
CA PRO A 59 12.52 5.76 -11.84
C PRO A 59 11.83 7.05 -11.41
N GLY A 60 12.61 8.11 -11.29
CA GLY A 60 12.08 9.38 -10.82
C GLY A 60 11.86 9.35 -9.32
N MET A 61 10.63 9.58 -8.89
CA MET A 61 10.32 9.57 -7.45
C MET A 61 10.32 8.14 -6.93
N SER A 62 11.18 7.86 -5.96
CA SER A 62 11.27 6.52 -5.36
C SER A 62 10.07 6.26 -4.44
N GLY A 63 9.87 4.98 -4.11
CA GLY A 63 8.83 4.62 -3.16
C GLY A 63 9.03 5.23 -1.78
N VAL A 64 10.29 5.39 -1.36
CA VAL A 64 10.58 6.04 -0.06
C VAL A 64 10.07 7.47 -0.07
N GLU A 65 10.31 8.20 -1.16
CA GLU A 65 9.84 9.58 -1.27
C GLU A 65 8.32 9.66 -1.31
N VAL A 66 7.66 8.72 -2.02
CA VAL A 66 6.21 8.63 -2.03
C VAL A 66 5.68 8.46 -0.61
N LEU A 67 6.28 7.54 0.12
CA LEU A 67 5.86 7.22 1.48
C LEU A 67 6.02 8.43 2.39
N ARG A 68 7.15 9.12 2.29
CA ARG A 68 7.38 10.33 3.09
C ARG A 68 6.31 11.38 2.82
N GLN A 69 6.05 11.65 1.55
CA GLN A 69 5.07 12.66 1.18
C GLN A 69 3.65 12.26 1.54
N MET A 70 3.31 10.97 1.43
CA MET A 70 2.01 10.48 1.90
C MET A 70 1.79 10.86 3.36
N ARG A 71 2.78 10.58 4.19
CA ARG A 71 2.64 10.83 5.63
C ARG A 71 2.60 12.32 5.93
N GLU A 72 3.38 13.11 5.21
CA GLU A 72 3.35 14.57 5.37
C GLU A 72 2.00 15.16 5.00
N GLN A 73 1.32 14.56 4.02
CA GLN A 73 0.01 15.01 3.59
C GLN A 73 -1.13 14.49 4.48
N GLY A 74 -0.80 13.72 5.49
CA GLY A 74 -1.80 13.20 6.40
C GLY A 74 -2.51 11.94 5.94
N CYS A 75 -2.01 11.29 4.89
CA CYS A 75 -2.59 10.04 4.42
C CYS A 75 -2.31 8.94 5.43
N LYS A 76 -3.35 8.22 5.84
CA LYS A 76 -3.26 7.19 6.88
C LYS A 76 -3.46 5.78 6.34
N ALA A 77 -3.42 5.61 5.03
CA ALA A 77 -3.54 4.28 4.43
C ALA A 77 -2.43 3.37 4.97
N GLU A 78 -2.75 2.11 5.15
CA GLU A 78 -1.75 1.11 5.49
C GLU A 78 -0.86 0.87 4.28
N VAL A 79 0.43 0.69 4.50
CA VAL A 79 1.38 0.49 3.39
C VAL A 79 2.04 -0.87 3.50
N ILE A 80 2.00 -1.61 2.40
CA ILE A 80 2.77 -2.83 2.23
C ILE A 80 3.77 -2.54 1.12
N VAL A 81 5.05 -2.68 1.42
CA VAL A 81 6.09 -2.52 0.41
C VAL A 81 6.26 -3.85 -0.32
N LEU A 82 6.19 -3.80 -1.64
CA LEU A 82 6.34 -4.98 -2.48
C LEU A 82 7.43 -4.69 -3.51
N SER A 83 8.60 -5.26 -3.30
CA SER A 83 9.78 -4.89 -4.08
C SER A 83 10.57 -6.12 -4.50
N GLY A 84 11.27 -6.00 -5.62
CA GLY A 84 12.15 -7.05 -6.11
C GLY A 84 13.49 -7.12 -5.37
N HIS A 85 13.76 -6.17 -4.51
CA HIS A 85 15.07 -6.08 -3.83
C HIS A 85 14.90 -5.79 -2.35
N VAL A 86 15.69 -6.47 -1.54
CA VAL A 86 15.83 -6.12 -0.13
C VAL A 86 17.08 -5.26 0.01
N LEU A 87 16.88 -4.03 0.48
CA LEU A 87 18.00 -3.15 0.81
C LEU A 87 17.84 -2.83 2.29
N LEU A 88 18.78 -3.29 3.11
CA LEU A 88 18.69 -3.10 4.56
C LEU A 88 18.55 -1.63 4.94
N ASP A 89 19.34 -0.78 4.31
CA ASP A 89 19.28 0.65 4.61
C ASP A 89 17.90 1.23 4.32
N THR A 90 17.32 0.82 3.19
CA THR A 90 15.97 1.27 2.81
C THR A 90 14.92 0.73 3.78
N ALA A 91 15.06 -0.54 4.18
CA ALA A 91 14.11 -1.13 5.11
C ALA A 91 14.08 -0.38 6.43
N VAL A 92 15.25 -0.01 6.95
CA VAL A 92 15.33 0.78 8.19
C VAL A 92 14.68 2.13 8.01
N GLU A 93 14.97 2.80 6.89
CA GLU A 93 14.42 4.11 6.60
C GLU A 93 12.90 4.12 6.51
N ILE A 94 12.32 3.13 5.81
CA ILE A 94 10.88 3.11 5.61
C ILE A 94 10.10 2.78 6.89
N MET A 95 10.74 2.11 7.85
CA MET A 95 10.07 1.79 9.11
C MET A 95 9.64 3.05 9.86
N ASP A 96 10.38 4.14 9.69
CA ASP A 96 10.03 5.40 10.34
C ASP A 96 8.73 5.99 9.83
N PHE A 97 8.27 5.55 8.65
CA PHE A 97 7.04 6.06 8.04
C PHE A 97 5.83 5.16 8.28
N GLY A 98 5.97 4.14 9.11
CA GLY A 98 4.83 3.31 9.48
C GLY A 98 4.41 2.32 8.43
N VAL A 99 5.38 1.61 7.85
CA VAL A 99 5.09 0.53 6.89
C VAL A 99 4.57 -0.69 7.64
N ASN A 100 3.51 -1.29 7.13
CA ASN A 100 2.89 -2.44 7.76
C ASN A 100 3.64 -3.72 7.49
N ASP A 101 4.14 -3.87 6.28
CA ASP A 101 4.78 -5.11 5.86
C ASP A 101 5.73 -4.86 4.69
N TYR A 102 6.68 -5.76 4.51
CA TYR A 102 7.66 -5.68 3.43
C TYR A 102 7.74 -7.06 2.79
N LEU A 103 7.30 -7.16 1.53
CA LEU A 103 7.27 -8.43 0.82
C LEU A 103 8.17 -8.36 -0.41
N LEU A 104 8.75 -9.51 -0.77
CA LEU A 104 9.61 -9.61 -1.94
C LEU A 104 8.81 -10.10 -3.15
N LYS A 105 9.13 -9.53 -4.31
CA LYS A 105 8.62 -10.04 -5.58
C LYS A 105 9.50 -11.23 -6.02
N PRO A 106 8.94 -12.25 -6.66
CA PRO A 106 7.51 -12.50 -6.83
C PRO A 106 6.89 -12.95 -5.51
N CYS A 107 5.66 -12.56 -5.30
CA CYS A 107 4.93 -12.89 -4.09
C CYS A 107 3.70 -13.70 -4.45
N ASP A 108 3.43 -14.75 -3.68
CA ASP A 108 2.24 -15.55 -3.87
C ASP A 108 1.00 -14.69 -3.61
N THR A 109 0.00 -14.82 -4.50
CA THR A 109 -1.20 -14.00 -4.38
C THR A 109 -1.93 -14.26 -3.06
N GLU A 110 -1.96 -15.52 -2.61
CA GLU A 110 -2.63 -15.84 -1.35
C GLU A 110 -1.91 -15.21 -0.16
N GLU A 111 -0.59 -15.22 -0.16
CA GLU A 111 0.18 -14.55 0.87
C GLU A 111 -0.09 -13.05 0.87
N LEU A 112 -0.11 -12.45 -0.30
CA LEU A 112 -0.40 -11.03 -0.44
C LEU A 112 -1.79 -10.70 0.08
N MET A 113 -2.79 -11.54 -0.24
CA MET A 113 -4.13 -11.36 0.25
C MET A 113 -4.20 -11.40 1.77
N ASP A 114 -3.45 -12.33 2.39
CA ASP A 114 -3.40 -12.41 3.84
C ASP A 114 -2.85 -11.13 4.46
N ARG A 115 -1.80 -10.58 3.84
CA ARG A 115 -1.18 -9.36 4.34
C ARG A 115 -2.09 -8.15 4.17
N ILE A 116 -2.79 -8.07 3.03
CA ILE A 116 -3.75 -7.01 2.79
C ILE A 116 -4.87 -7.06 3.83
N THR A 117 -5.38 -8.26 4.09
CA THR A 117 -6.45 -8.45 5.08
C THR A 117 -5.99 -8.01 6.46
N LEU A 118 -4.79 -8.41 6.87
CA LEU A 118 -4.25 -8.02 8.17
C LEU A 118 -4.06 -6.50 8.26
N ALA A 119 -3.55 -5.89 7.21
CA ALA A 119 -3.36 -4.43 7.20
C ALA A 119 -4.70 -3.72 7.31
N HIS A 120 -5.70 -4.20 6.60
CA HIS A 120 -7.04 -3.62 6.64
C HIS A 120 -7.65 -3.76 8.04
N GLU A 121 -7.46 -4.91 8.68
CA GLU A 121 -7.95 -5.13 10.03
C GLU A 121 -7.30 -4.19 11.03
N ARG A 122 -5.99 -3.98 10.90
CA ARG A 122 -5.27 -3.05 11.77
C ARG A 122 -5.78 -1.63 11.62
N LYS A 123 -6.03 -1.21 10.38
CA LYS A 123 -6.58 0.12 10.12
C LYS A 123 -7.95 0.27 10.76
N THR A 124 -8.80 -0.74 10.59
CA THR A 124 -10.15 -0.75 11.16
C THR A 124 -10.10 -0.70 12.68
N GLU A 125 -9.22 -1.48 13.29
CA GLU A 125 -9.07 -1.49 14.75
C GLU A 125 -8.63 -0.13 15.27
N ARG A 126 -7.65 0.50 14.61
CA ARG A 126 -7.19 1.82 15.04
C ARG A 126 -8.30 2.84 14.97
N GLU A 127 -9.10 2.81 13.91
CA GLU A 127 -10.21 3.74 13.76
C GLU A 127 -11.29 3.47 14.80
N GLY A 128 -11.56 2.20 15.07
CA GLY A 128 -12.50 1.82 16.12
C GLY A 128 -12.04 2.25 17.50
N LYS A 129 -10.77 2.02 17.83
CA LYS A 129 -10.19 2.45 19.10
C LYS A 129 -10.24 3.96 19.25
N LYS A 130 -9.96 4.68 18.18
CA LYS A 130 -9.97 6.12 18.20
C LYS A 130 -11.38 6.64 18.52
N VAL A 131 -12.38 6.04 17.91
CA VAL A 131 -13.78 6.39 18.18
C VAL A 131 -14.13 6.06 19.63
N ASN A 132 -13.79 4.86 20.08
CA ASN A 132 -14.08 4.42 21.44
C ASN A 132 -13.34 5.24 22.48
N GLY A 133 -12.15 5.69 22.17
CA GLY A 133 -11.34 6.48 23.08
C GLY A 133 -11.95 7.83 23.43
N LYS A 134 -12.94 8.25 22.68
CA LYS A 134 -13.63 9.51 22.96
C LYS A 134 -14.68 9.41 24.05
N LYS A 135 -14.96 8.22 24.45
CA LYS A 135 -15.89 8.00 25.56
C LYS A 135 -15.20 8.30 26.87
#